data_d1e6c8a0b9843809d3fe5d0904abab49
#
_entry.id   d1e6c8a0b9843809d3fe5d0904abab49
#
_cell.length_a   1.000
_cell.length_b   1.000
_cell.length_c   1.000
_cell.angle_alpha   90.00
_cell.angle_beta   90.00
_cell.angle_gamma   90.00
#
_symmetry.space_group_name_H-M   'P 1'
#
loop_
_entity.id
_entity.type
_entity.pdbx_description
1 polymer ?
#
loop_
_entity_poly.entity_id
_entity_poly.type
_entity_poly.pdbx_seq_one_letter_code
_entity_poly.pdbx_strand_id
1 'polypeptide(L)'
;MTVAQVARQTGLTRKALRHYEGLGLVQPAQRTESGYRLYDAEALRRIELVNRAKVLGLSLAEAKEFLHVAEGCCGDHHPALARLVERKLADTERRIEELRTLRETLHGVLDRLEDTAGQHRCEETLCTCGASLTIRPKQVVTALGEVM
;
A
#
# COMPACT_ATOMS: atom_id res chain seq x y z
N MET A 1 -6.67 2.66 -28.51
CA MET A 1 -7.40 1.52 -27.88
C MET A 1 -8.48 2.07 -26.96
N THR A 2 -9.61 1.38 -26.85
CA THR A 2 -10.69 1.74 -25.93
C THR A 2 -10.36 1.36 -24.49
N VAL A 3 -11.05 1.97 -23.49
CA VAL A 3 -10.93 1.61 -22.06
C VAL A 3 -11.07 0.10 -21.83
N ALA A 4 -11.99 -0.57 -22.56
CA ALA A 4 -12.23 -2.00 -22.41
C ALA A 4 -11.06 -2.86 -22.92
N GLN A 5 -10.43 -2.43 -24.01
CA GLN A 5 -9.24 -3.12 -24.56
C GLN A 5 -8.04 -2.96 -23.63
N VAL A 6 -7.78 -1.73 -23.15
CA VAL A 6 -6.71 -1.45 -22.18
C VAL A 6 -6.91 -2.25 -20.89
N ALA A 7 -8.12 -2.24 -20.32
CA ALA A 7 -8.44 -3.00 -19.10
C ALA A 7 -8.16 -4.50 -19.27
N ARG A 8 -8.50 -5.07 -20.43
CA ARG A 8 -8.26 -6.48 -20.74
C ARG A 8 -6.78 -6.81 -20.88
N GLN A 9 -6.02 -5.92 -21.54
CA GLN A 9 -4.58 -6.12 -21.79
C GLN A 9 -3.73 -5.93 -20.52
N THR A 10 -4.11 -4.97 -19.65
CA THR A 10 -3.32 -4.59 -18.47
C THR A 10 -3.79 -5.27 -17.18
N GLY A 11 -4.92 -5.98 -17.20
CA GLY A 11 -5.55 -6.57 -16.01
C GLY A 11 -6.20 -5.54 -15.07
N LEU A 12 -6.25 -4.26 -15.45
CA LEU A 12 -6.83 -3.21 -14.63
C LEU A 12 -8.35 -3.15 -14.79
N THR A 13 -9.03 -2.74 -13.71
CA THR A 13 -10.45 -2.41 -13.81
C THR A 13 -10.65 -1.04 -14.48
N ARG A 14 -11.82 -0.81 -15.09
CA ARG A 14 -12.19 0.50 -15.63
C ARG A 14 -12.16 1.60 -14.55
N LYS A 15 -12.49 1.24 -13.30
CA LYS A 15 -12.43 2.15 -12.15
C LYS A 15 -10.99 2.54 -11.82
N ALA A 16 -10.06 1.59 -11.82
CA ALA A 16 -8.64 1.84 -11.60
C ALA A 16 -8.05 2.76 -12.69
N LEU A 17 -8.40 2.53 -13.96
CA LEU A 17 -7.97 3.40 -15.06
C LEU A 17 -8.45 4.85 -14.89
N ARG A 18 -9.73 5.04 -14.51
CA ARG A 18 -10.26 6.38 -14.22
C ARG A 18 -9.54 7.04 -13.02
N HIS A 19 -9.20 6.25 -12.02
CA HIS A 19 -8.45 6.74 -10.86
C HIS A 19 -7.05 7.19 -11.27
N TYR A 20 -6.36 6.41 -12.11
CA TYR A 20 -5.04 6.77 -12.65
C TYR A 20 -5.08 8.03 -13.52
N GLU A 21 -6.15 8.21 -14.30
CA GLU A 21 -6.38 9.46 -15.03
C GLU A 21 -6.54 10.65 -14.07
N GLY A 22 -7.35 10.49 -13.02
CA GLY A 22 -7.58 11.55 -12.03
C GLY A 22 -6.30 11.97 -11.28
N LEU A 23 -5.38 11.03 -11.08
CA LEU A 23 -4.07 11.30 -10.49
C LEU A 23 -3.02 11.82 -11.48
N GLY A 24 -3.35 11.88 -12.77
CA GLY A 24 -2.42 12.28 -13.83
C GLY A 24 -1.31 11.26 -14.11
N LEU A 25 -1.49 10.01 -13.69
CA LEU A 25 -0.57 8.90 -13.99
C LEU A 25 -0.67 8.45 -15.44
N VAL A 26 -1.87 8.50 -16.00
CA VAL A 26 -2.17 8.12 -17.38
C VAL A 26 -3.12 9.16 -17.96
N GLN A 27 -2.96 9.45 -19.23
CA GLN A 27 -3.88 10.34 -19.96
C GLN A 27 -4.39 9.63 -21.21
N PRO A 28 -5.69 9.78 -21.56
CA PRO A 28 -6.17 9.33 -22.84
C PRO A 28 -5.57 10.22 -23.95
N ALA A 29 -5.12 9.60 -25.05
CA ALA A 29 -4.57 10.35 -26.19
C ALA A 29 -5.64 11.17 -26.90
N GLN A 30 -6.87 10.64 -26.97
CA GLN A 30 -7.99 11.29 -27.67
C GLN A 30 -9.32 10.88 -27.03
N ARG A 31 -10.39 11.62 -27.42
CA ARG A 31 -11.77 11.19 -27.25
C ARG A 31 -12.44 11.07 -28.59
N THR A 32 -13.29 10.06 -28.76
CA THR A 32 -14.15 9.97 -29.96
C THR A 32 -15.18 11.10 -29.96
N GLU A 33 -15.81 11.35 -31.10
CA GLU A 33 -16.95 12.27 -31.20
C GLU A 33 -18.09 11.95 -30.21
N SER A 34 -18.26 10.66 -29.89
CA SER A 34 -19.19 10.17 -28.86
C SER A 34 -18.64 10.27 -27.44
N GLY A 35 -17.50 10.92 -27.21
CA GLY A 35 -16.91 11.16 -25.88
C GLY A 35 -16.15 9.98 -25.26
N TYR A 36 -16.00 8.84 -25.95
CA TYR A 36 -15.24 7.69 -25.45
C TYR A 36 -13.74 7.96 -25.47
N ARG A 37 -13.06 7.54 -24.38
CA ARG A 37 -11.59 7.65 -24.22
C ARG A 37 -10.86 6.66 -25.10
N LEU A 38 -9.85 7.14 -25.80
CA LEU A 38 -8.92 6.34 -26.57
C LEU A 38 -7.51 6.49 -26.00
N TYR A 39 -6.80 5.39 -25.87
CA TYR A 39 -5.44 5.31 -25.36
C TYR A 39 -4.50 4.85 -26.47
N ASP A 40 -3.34 5.43 -26.53
CA ASP A 40 -2.25 5.09 -27.44
C ASP A 40 -1.24 4.13 -26.82
N ALA A 41 -0.17 3.85 -27.54
CA ALA A 41 0.90 2.98 -27.06
C ALA A 41 1.68 3.61 -25.89
N GLU A 42 1.72 4.94 -25.81
CA GLU A 42 2.39 5.63 -24.72
C GLU A 42 1.61 5.47 -23.41
N ALA A 43 0.31 5.68 -23.44
CA ALA A 43 -0.56 5.44 -22.29
C ALA A 43 -0.43 4.01 -21.77
N LEU A 44 -0.30 3.02 -22.67
CA LEU A 44 -0.06 1.63 -22.28
C LEU A 44 1.29 1.45 -21.58
N ARG A 45 2.37 2.01 -22.11
CA ARG A 45 3.70 1.97 -21.48
C ARG A 45 3.66 2.58 -20.08
N ARG A 46 2.97 3.72 -19.90
CA ARG A 46 2.80 4.35 -18.56
C ARG A 46 2.05 3.46 -17.61
N ILE A 47 0.97 2.79 -18.05
CA ILE A 47 0.23 1.83 -17.24
C ILE A 47 1.13 0.67 -16.80
N GLU A 48 1.93 0.12 -17.72
CA GLU A 48 2.87 -0.96 -17.40
C GLU A 48 3.91 -0.53 -16.38
N LEU A 49 4.44 0.69 -16.47
CA LEU A 49 5.37 1.25 -15.49
C LEU A 49 4.70 1.43 -14.11
N VAL A 50 3.46 1.94 -14.06
CA VAL A 50 2.69 2.01 -12.82
C VAL A 50 2.47 0.62 -12.21
N ASN A 51 2.16 -0.38 -13.03
CA ASN A 51 2.00 -1.75 -12.53
C ASN A 51 3.31 -2.31 -11.97
N ARG A 52 4.45 -2.05 -12.60
CA ARG A 52 5.78 -2.42 -12.08
C ARG A 52 6.07 -1.73 -10.75
N ALA A 53 5.80 -0.43 -10.64
CA ALA A 53 5.93 0.30 -9.39
C ALA A 53 5.08 -0.31 -8.27
N LYS A 54 3.84 -0.71 -8.56
CA LYS A 54 2.96 -1.39 -7.60
C LYS A 54 3.49 -2.75 -7.15
N VAL A 55 4.10 -3.53 -8.04
CA VAL A 55 4.75 -4.80 -7.69
C VAL A 55 5.91 -4.58 -6.71
N LEU A 56 6.61 -3.45 -6.82
CA LEU A 56 7.63 -3.01 -5.86
C LEU A 56 7.05 -2.46 -4.54
N GLY A 57 5.72 -2.50 -4.37
CA GLY A 57 5.05 -1.98 -3.18
C GLY A 57 5.01 -0.46 -3.10
N LEU A 58 5.24 0.25 -4.21
CA LEU A 58 5.16 1.70 -4.26
C LEU A 58 3.70 2.16 -4.19
N SER A 59 3.44 3.21 -3.43
CA SER A 59 2.18 3.95 -3.44
C SER A 59 1.95 4.62 -4.80
N LEU A 60 0.74 5.09 -5.08
CA LEU A 60 0.46 5.80 -6.34
C LEU A 60 1.22 7.14 -6.45
N ALA A 61 1.52 7.79 -5.32
CA ALA A 61 2.36 8.99 -5.29
C ALA A 61 3.81 8.65 -5.67
N GLU A 62 4.38 7.61 -5.08
CA GLU A 62 5.71 7.09 -5.42
C GLU A 62 5.77 6.56 -6.85
N ALA A 63 4.68 5.94 -7.35
CA ALA A 63 4.57 5.50 -8.74
C ALA A 63 4.59 6.70 -9.71
N LYS A 64 4.06 7.86 -9.33
CA LYS A 64 4.16 9.09 -10.11
C LYS A 64 5.59 9.61 -10.18
N GLU A 65 6.32 9.60 -9.05
CA GLU A 65 7.75 9.92 -9.01
C GLU A 65 8.56 8.94 -9.88
N PHE A 66 8.25 7.64 -9.78
CA PHE A 66 8.86 6.60 -10.61
C PHE A 66 8.65 6.82 -12.11
N LEU A 67 7.42 7.18 -12.53
CA LEU A 67 7.12 7.53 -13.92
C LEU A 67 7.96 8.73 -14.39
N HIS A 68 7.98 9.80 -13.58
CA HIS A 68 8.72 11.01 -13.92
C HIS A 68 10.22 10.73 -14.12
N VAL A 69 10.79 9.90 -13.26
CA VAL A 69 12.17 9.44 -13.40
C VAL A 69 12.33 8.58 -14.66
N ALA A 70 11.41 7.68 -14.98
CA ALA A 70 11.51 6.77 -16.11
C ALA A 70 11.31 7.46 -17.49
N GLU A 71 10.70 8.64 -17.51
CA GLU A 71 10.44 9.43 -18.73
C GLU A 71 11.57 10.42 -19.09
N GLY A 72 12.51 10.68 -18.20
CA GLY A 72 13.64 11.55 -18.47
C GLY A 72 14.75 10.90 -19.32
N CYS A 73 15.90 11.58 -19.57
CA CYS A 73 17.03 11.07 -20.35
C CYS A 73 17.93 10.07 -19.59
N CYS A 74 18.47 9.06 -20.28
CA CYS A 74 19.12 7.86 -19.72
C CYS A 74 20.29 8.08 -18.71
N GLY A 75 20.85 9.25 -18.57
CA GLY A 75 22.01 9.51 -17.69
C GLY A 75 21.69 9.67 -16.21
N ASP A 76 20.54 10.27 -15.88
CA ASP A 76 20.21 10.69 -14.51
C ASP A 76 19.19 9.77 -13.81
N HIS A 77 18.66 8.77 -14.53
CA HIS A 77 17.58 7.92 -14.01
C HIS A 77 18.03 6.92 -12.97
N HIS A 78 19.20 6.31 -13.19
CA HIS A 78 19.67 5.22 -12.35
C HIS A 78 19.84 5.64 -10.88
N PRO A 79 20.50 6.77 -10.57
CA PRO A 79 20.64 7.19 -9.17
C PRO A 79 19.32 7.68 -8.54
N ALA A 80 18.41 8.27 -9.33
CA ALA A 80 17.10 8.70 -8.80
C ALA A 80 16.21 7.50 -8.48
N LEU A 81 16.20 6.49 -9.36
CA LEU A 81 15.48 5.24 -9.13
C LEU A 81 16.07 4.46 -7.95
N ALA A 82 17.39 4.39 -7.84
CA ALA A 82 18.05 3.75 -6.71
C ALA A 82 17.61 4.39 -5.39
N ARG A 83 17.64 5.70 -5.27
CA ARG A 83 17.16 6.42 -4.08
C ARG A 83 15.70 6.15 -3.75
N LEU A 84 14.82 6.03 -4.75
CA LEU A 84 13.41 5.68 -4.52
C LEU A 84 13.27 4.27 -3.93
N VAL A 85 14.00 3.31 -4.49
CA VAL A 85 14.01 1.91 -4.02
C VAL A 85 14.63 1.80 -2.62
N GLU A 86 15.73 2.52 -2.35
CA GLU A 86 16.38 2.56 -1.03
C GLU A 86 15.44 3.12 0.05
N ARG A 87 14.72 4.21 -0.23
CA ARG A 87 13.70 4.74 0.68
C ARG A 87 12.63 3.69 0.97
N LYS A 88 12.15 3.01 -0.08
CA LYS A 88 11.12 1.98 0.08
C LYS A 88 11.61 0.77 0.87
N LEU A 89 12.87 0.40 0.67
CA LEU A 89 13.50 -0.67 1.44
C LEU A 89 13.57 -0.31 2.93
N ALA A 90 14.07 0.88 3.25
CA ALA A 90 14.13 1.37 4.63
C ALA A 90 12.76 1.43 5.31
N ASP A 91 11.73 1.89 4.60
CA ASP A 91 10.34 1.90 5.11
C ASP A 91 9.81 0.48 5.36
N THR A 92 10.14 -0.44 4.47
CA THR A 92 9.74 -1.84 4.59
C THR A 92 10.43 -2.52 5.78
N GLU A 93 11.72 -2.29 5.98
CA GLU A 93 12.50 -2.80 7.11
C GLU A 93 11.94 -2.29 8.44
N ARG A 94 11.65 -0.98 8.52
CA ARG A 94 10.98 -0.38 9.69
C ARG A 94 9.63 -1.05 9.96
N ARG A 95 8.83 -1.29 8.93
CA ARG A 95 7.52 -1.94 9.08
C ARG A 95 7.64 -3.40 9.54
N ILE A 96 8.66 -4.11 9.07
CA ILE A 96 8.96 -5.47 9.55
C ILE A 96 9.27 -5.46 11.04
N GLU A 97 10.05 -4.50 11.54
CA GLU A 97 10.40 -4.39 12.94
C GLU A 97 9.18 -4.03 13.82
N GLU A 98 8.34 -3.11 13.36
CA GLU A 98 7.08 -2.79 14.02
C GLU A 98 6.16 -4.02 14.16
N LEU A 99 6.05 -4.81 13.08
CA LEU A 99 5.25 -6.04 13.08
C LEU A 99 5.85 -7.13 13.98
N ARG A 100 7.17 -7.23 14.09
CA ARG A 100 7.84 -8.13 15.04
C ARG A 100 7.50 -7.76 16.48
N THR A 101 7.64 -6.49 16.83
CA THR A 101 7.29 -5.97 18.16
C THR A 101 5.82 -6.21 18.50
N LEU A 102 4.92 -5.98 17.54
CA LEU A 102 3.48 -6.26 17.73
C LEU A 102 3.24 -7.76 17.96
N ARG A 103 3.89 -8.63 17.19
CA ARG A 103 3.77 -10.07 17.36
C ARG A 103 4.20 -10.51 18.77
N GLU A 104 5.32 -10.01 19.26
CA GLU A 104 5.81 -10.32 20.61
C GLU A 104 4.83 -9.84 21.69
N THR A 105 4.26 -8.64 21.49
CA THR A 105 3.23 -8.11 22.40
C THR A 105 1.99 -9.01 22.42
N LEU A 106 1.55 -9.47 21.25
CA LEU A 106 0.38 -10.36 21.14
C LEU A 106 0.65 -11.74 21.76
N HIS A 107 1.84 -12.30 21.59
CA HIS A 107 2.23 -13.54 22.30
C HIS A 107 2.18 -13.35 23.82
N GLY A 108 2.78 -12.29 24.35
CA GLY A 108 2.73 -12.03 25.77
C GLY A 108 1.32 -11.75 26.33
N VAL A 109 0.37 -11.29 25.50
CA VAL A 109 -1.05 -11.22 25.87
C VAL A 109 -1.68 -12.61 25.87
N LEU A 110 -1.39 -13.42 24.86
CA LEU A 110 -1.93 -14.78 24.75
C LEU A 110 -1.49 -15.65 25.94
N ASP A 111 -0.18 -15.66 26.25
CA ASP A 111 0.38 -16.39 27.39
C ASP A 111 -0.34 -16.02 28.72
N ARG A 112 -0.58 -14.74 28.96
CA ARG A 112 -1.30 -14.27 30.15
C ARG A 112 -2.75 -14.72 30.18
N LEU A 113 -3.41 -14.78 29.03
CA LEU A 113 -4.79 -15.27 28.95
C LEU A 113 -4.88 -16.77 29.21
N GLU A 114 -3.90 -17.55 28.73
CA GLU A 114 -3.81 -18.98 28.98
C GLU A 114 -3.53 -19.29 30.45
N ASP A 115 -2.62 -18.53 31.09
CA ASP A 115 -2.30 -18.67 32.51
C ASP A 115 -3.50 -18.33 33.41
N THR A 116 -4.35 -17.39 32.99
CA THR A 116 -5.53 -16.97 33.79
C THR A 116 -6.76 -17.84 33.54
N ALA A 117 -6.83 -18.58 32.43
CA ALA A 117 -7.98 -19.39 32.05
C ALA A 117 -8.31 -20.52 33.03
N GLY A 118 -7.33 -20.93 33.88
CA GLY A 118 -7.51 -22.00 34.89
C GLY A 118 -7.82 -21.51 36.31
N GLN A 119 -7.73 -20.22 36.59
CA GLN A 119 -7.66 -19.73 37.99
C GLN A 119 -8.88 -18.92 38.46
N HIS A 120 -9.80 -18.50 37.60
CA HIS A 120 -10.93 -17.66 38.01
C HIS A 120 -12.29 -18.21 37.60
N ARG A 121 -13.15 -18.43 38.60
CA ARG A 121 -14.60 -18.50 38.45
C ARG A 121 -15.16 -17.09 38.47
N CYS A 122 -15.57 -16.57 37.31
CA CYS A 122 -16.21 -15.26 37.25
C CYS A 122 -17.64 -15.39 37.77
N GLU A 123 -17.90 -14.80 38.94
CA GLU A 123 -19.25 -14.72 39.56
C GLU A 123 -19.96 -13.41 39.24
N GLU A 124 -19.29 -12.45 38.57
CA GLU A 124 -19.81 -11.12 38.23
C GLU A 124 -20.02 -10.91 36.75
N THR A 125 -21.02 -10.11 36.41
CA THR A 125 -21.43 -9.78 35.03
C THR A 125 -20.37 -8.98 34.23
N LEU A 126 -19.34 -8.43 34.88
CA LEU A 126 -18.18 -7.76 34.31
C LEU A 126 -16.91 -8.41 34.85
N CYS A 127 -16.30 -9.24 34.07
CA CYS A 127 -15.06 -9.91 34.44
C CYS A 127 -13.87 -8.92 34.48
N THR A 128 -13.26 -8.75 35.63
CA THR A 128 -12.06 -7.93 35.84
C THR A 128 -10.78 -8.56 35.26
N CYS A 129 -10.82 -9.80 34.81
CA CYS A 129 -9.68 -10.46 34.14
C CYS A 129 -9.21 -9.70 32.88
N GLY A 130 -10.12 -9.01 32.17
CA GLY A 130 -9.76 -8.11 31.05
C GLY A 130 -9.03 -6.83 31.47
N ALA A 131 -9.19 -6.39 32.73
CA ALA A 131 -8.51 -5.19 33.25
C ALA A 131 -7.01 -5.41 33.53
N SER A 132 -6.58 -6.68 33.68
CA SER A 132 -5.16 -7.06 33.79
C SER A 132 -4.39 -7.00 32.49
N LEU A 133 -5.08 -6.79 31.36
CA LEU A 133 -4.47 -6.52 30.06
C LEU A 133 -3.98 -5.06 30.02
N THR A 134 -2.95 -4.74 30.82
CA THR A 134 -2.28 -3.43 30.75
C THR A 134 -1.45 -3.36 29.48
N ILE A 135 -2.13 -3.15 28.36
CA ILE A 135 -1.48 -2.74 27.10
C ILE A 135 -1.12 -1.27 27.32
N ARG A 136 0.16 -0.96 27.48
CA ARG A 136 0.61 0.43 27.55
C ARG A 136 0.33 1.09 26.21
N PRO A 137 -0.57 2.10 26.11
CA PRO A 137 -1.04 2.65 24.85
C PRO A 137 0.06 3.34 24.02
N LYS A 138 1.22 3.62 24.59
CA LYS A 138 2.33 4.30 23.88
C LYS A 138 3.04 3.48 22.82
N GLN A 139 2.87 2.16 22.76
CA GLN A 139 3.54 1.31 21.75
C GLN A 139 2.65 0.89 20.58
N VAL A 140 1.33 1.02 20.70
CA VAL A 140 0.38 0.58 19.68
C VAL A 140 -0.05 1.71 18.74
N VAL A 141 -0.01 2.96 19.19
CA VAL A 141 -0.55 4.12 18.43
C VAL A 141 0.31 4.50 17.22
N THR A 142 1.60 4.15 17.19
CA THR A 142 2.47 4.44 16.04
C THR A 142 2.25 3.49 14.87
N ALA A 143 1.68 2.31 15.10
CA ALA A 143 1.51 1.28 14.06
C ALA A 143 0.17 1.35 13.29
N LEU A 144 -0.82 2.10 13.79
CA LEU A 144 -2.17 2.17 13.20
C LEU A 144 -2.53 3.56 12.64
N GLY A 145 -1.61 4.51 12.67
CA GLY A 145 -1.88 5.93 12.40
C GLY A 145 -2.03 6.33 10.94
N GLU A 146 -1.86 5.44 9.95
CA GLU A 146 -1.93 5.82 8.54
C GLU A 146 -2.63 4.77 7.64
N VAL A 147 -3.77 4.26 8.07
CA VAL A 147 -4.67 3.50 7.17
C VAL A 147 -6.07 4.10 7.27
N MET A 148 -6.22 5.31 6.75
CA MET A 148 -7.49 5.81 6.21
C MET A 148 -7.24 6.68 4.98
#